data_83aa2c820f256680317ad116dbbc3fb9
#
_entry.id   83aa2c820f256680317ad116dbbc3fb9
#
_cell.length_a   1.000
_cell.length_b   1.000
_cell.length_c   1.000
_cell.angle_alpha   90.00
_cell.angle_beta   90.00
_cell.angle_gamma   90.00
#
_symmetry.space_group_name_H-M   'P 1'
#
loop_
_entity.id
_entity.type
_entity.pdbx_description
1 polymer ?
#
loop_
_entity_poly.entity_id
_entity_poly.type
_entity_poly.pdbx_seq_one_letter_code
_entity_poly.pdbx_strand_id
1 'polypeptide(L)'
;PVVFQGIQSNPQAMQAAGQLDISERFVRMGEVTGLIDFFAARGLSSDQARACLADSDKIDAMVKASSAKAEEVGVTGTPTFTLNGGKVEAISWGQLEPILQRAGAR
;
A
#
# COMPACT_ATOMS: atom_id res chain seq x y z
N PRO A 1 -5.62 -9.19 -0.96
CA PRO A 1 -6.54 -10.03 -1.69
C PRO A 1 -6.94 -9.54 -3.07
N VAL A 2 -7.74 -8.45 -3.24
CA VAL A 2 -8.26 -8.07 -4.56
C VAL A 2 -7.14 -7.76 -5.56
N VAL A 3 -6.14 -7.02 -5.16
CA VAL A 3 -5.01 -6.65 -6.03
C VAL A 3 -4.18 -7.89 -6.38
N PHE A 4 -3.85 -8.72 -5.41
CA PHE A 4 -3.11 -9.98 -5.65
C PHE A 4 -3.85 -10.91 -6.59
N GLN A 5 -5.14 -11.10 -6.38
CA GLN A 5 -5.97 -11.91 -7.28
C GLN A 5 -6.02 -11.34 -8.69
N GLY A 6 -6.17 -10.02 -8.81
CA GLY A 6 -6.16 -9.33 -10.10
C GLY A 6 -4.84 -9.50 -10.85
N ILE A 7 -3.71 -9.38 -10.15
CA ILE A 7 -2.38 -9.59 -10.73
C ILE A 7 -2.22 -11.03 -11.23
N GLN A 8 -2.59 -12.01 -10.40
CA GLN A 8 -2.46 -13.42 -10.75
C GLN A 8 -3.39 -13.83 -11.90
N SER A 9 -4.57 -13.23 -11.97
CA SER A 9 -5.55 -13.54 -13.02
C SER A 9 -5.21 -12.92 -14.36
N ASN A 10 -4.46 -11.81 -14.37
CA ASN A 10 -4.20 -11.02 -15.58
C ASN A 10 -2.72 -10.60 -15.70
N PRO A 11 -1.76 -11.54 -15.68
CA PRO A 11 -0.34 -11.18 -15.65
C PRO A 11 0.11 -10.42 -16.90
N GLN A 12 -0.42 -10.77 -18.07
CA GLN A 12 -0.09 -10.09 -19.33
C GLN A 12 -0.62 -8.65 -19.36
N ALA A 13 -1.85 -8.43 -18.88
CA ALA A 13 -2.44 -7.10 -18.80
C ALA A 13 -1.68 -6.22 -17.78
N MET A 14 -1.22 -6.78 -16.68
CA MET A 14 -0.37 -6.08 -15.70
C MET A 14 0.98 -5.70 -16.29
N GLN A 15 1.61 -6.59 -17.07
CA GLN A 15 2.86 -6.31 -17.74
C GLN A 15 2.68 -5.19 -18.78
N ALA A 16 1.61 -5.23 -19.58
CA ALA A 16 1.29 -4.19 -20.54
C ALA A 16 1.03 -2.85 -19.85
N ALA A 17 0.32 -2.83 -18.73
CA ALA A 17 0.10 -1.63 -17.94
C ALA A 17 1.40 -1.00 -17.45
N GLY A 18 2.38 -1.81 -17.08
CA GLY A 18 3.72 -1.37 -16.67
C GLY A 18 4.52 -0.66 -17.75
N GLN A 19 4.16 -0.83 -19.02
CA GLN A 19 4.80 -0.17 -20.16
C GLN A 19 4.21 1.22 -20.48
N LEU A 20 3.09 1.57 -19.88
CA LEU A 20 2.43 2.86 -20.10
C LEU A 20 3.18 4.01 -19.42
N ASP A 21 2.91 5.24 -19.86
CA ASP A 21 3.38 6.45 -19.18
C ASP A 21 2.90 6.45 -17.71
N ILE A 22 3.69 7.08 -16.84
CA ILE A 22 3.43 7.03 -15.40
C ILE A 22 2.04 7.54 -14.99
N SER A 23 1.51 8.55 -15.69
CA SER A 23 0.16 9.09 -15.47
C SER A 23 -0.96 8.11 -15.81
N GLU A 24 -0.71 7.16 -16.69
CA GLU A 24 -1.68 6.15 -17.15
C GLU A 24 -1.45 4.79 -16.50
N ARG A 25 -0.24 4.51 -16.11
CA ARG A 25 0.21 3.20 -15.59
C ARG A 25 -0.63 2.75 -14.40
N PHE A 26 -0.72 3.58 -13.37
CA PHE A 26 -1.43 3.20 -12.14
C PHE A 26 -2.93 3.15 -12.32
N VAL A 27 -3.49 4.00 -13.18
CA VAL A 27 -4.92 3.92 -13.55
C VAL A 27 -5.21 2.56 -14.20
N ARG A 28 -4.40 2.18 -15.18
CA ARG A 28 -4.57 0.90 -15.86
C ARG A 28 -4.37 -0.30 -14.94
N MET A 29 -3.37 -0.27 -14.07
CA MET A 29 -3.18 -1.29 -13.03
C MET A 29 -4.37 -1.40 -12.10
N GLY A 30 -4.94 -0.27 -11.69
CA GLY A 30 -6.16 -0.22 -10.88
C GLY A 30 -7.39 -0.83 -11.59
N GLU A 31 -7.52 -0.62 -12.90
CA GLU A 31 -8.57 -1.24 -13.70
C GLU A 31 -8.38 -2.76 -13.81
N VAL A 32 -7.18 -3.20 -14.18
CA VAL A 32 -6.85 -4.62 -14.39
C VAL A 32 -7.02 -5.43 -13.11
N THR A 33 -6.67 -4.86 -11.96
CA THR A 33 -6.76 -5.55 -10.66
C THR A 33 -8.16 -5.50 -10.04
N GLY A 34 -9.10 -4.74 -10.63
CA GLY A 34 -10.43 -4.55 -10.05
C GLY A 34 -10.46 -3.58 -8.86
N LEU A 35 -9.37 -2.86 -8.61
CA LEU A 35 -9.25 -1.94 -7.47
C LEU A 35 -10.23 -0.78 -7.56
N ILE A 36 -10.46 -0.23 -8.76
CA ILE A 36 -11.39 0.87 -9.00
C ILE A 36 -12.82 0.45 -8.62
N ASP A 37 -13.26 -0.72 -9.09
CA ASP A 37 -14.58 -1.26 -8.78
C ASP A 37 -14.73 -1.60 -7.29
N PHE A 38 -13.66 -2.11 -6.68
CA PHE A 38 -13.63 -2.39 -5.25
C PHE A 38 -13.93 -1.15 -4.42
N PHE A 39 -13.32 -0.02 -4.73
CA PHE A 39 -13.55 1.23 -4.02
C PHE A 39 -14.86 1.92 -4.42
N ALA A 40 -15.31 1.77 -5.68
CA ALA A 40 -16.61 2.27 -6.12
C ALA A 40 -17.75 1.67 -5.28
N ALA A 41 -17.69 0.39 -5.00
CA ALA A 41 -18.63 -0.30 -4.12
C ALA A 41 -18.60 0.22 -2.66
N ARG A 42 -17.58 0.98 -2.28
CA ARG A 42 -17.37 1.52 -0.92
C ARG A 42 -17.47 3.05 -0.85
N GLY A 43 -18.03 3.67 -1.87
CA GLY A 43 -18.34 5.10 -1.87
C GLY A 43 -17.31 6.02 -2.51
N LEU A 44 -16.20 5.50 -3.06
CA LEU A 44 -15.25 6.27 -3.85
C LEU A 44 -15.58 6.10 -5.33
N SER A 45 -16.03 7.17 -5.99
CA SER A 45 -16.40 7.09 -7.41
C SER A 45 -15.24 6.65 -8.29
N SER A 46 -15.56 6.02 -9.42
CA SER A 46 -14.55 5.60 -10.40
C SER A 46 -13.71 6.77 -10.90
N ASP A 47 -14.34 7.93 -11.13
CA ASP A 47 -13.63 9.14 -11.58
C ASP A 47 -12.68 9.67 -10.52
N GLN A 48 -13.07 9.67 -9.25
CA GLN A 48 -12.20 10.04 -8.12
C GLN A 48 -11.03 9.07 -7.97
N ALA A 49 -11.28 7.77 -8.09
CA ALA A 49 -10.23 6.76 -8.02
C ALA A 49 -9.22 6.91 -9.17
N ARG A 50 -9.68 7.13 -10.40
CA ARG A 50 -8.82 7.38 -11.56
C ARG A 50 -8.00 8.65 -11.41
N ALA A 51 -8.60 9.74 -10.97
CA ALA A 51 -7.90 11.00 -10.72
C ALA A 51 -6.79 10.84 -9.66
N CYS A 52 -7.06 10.09 -8.60
CA CYS A 52 -6.06 9.78 -7.58
C CYS A 52 -4.89 8.96 -8.12
N LEU A 53 -5.18 7.92 -8.90
CA LEU A 53 -4.15 7.05 -9.50
C LEU A 53 -3.37 7.72 -10.63
N ALA A 54 -3.93 8.76 -11.28
CA ALA A 54 -3.25 9.54 -12.29
C ALA A 54 -2.31 10.61 -11.70
N ASP A 55 -2.42 10.93 -10.43
CA ASP A 55 -1.57 11.92 -9.75
C ASP A 55 -0.20 11.33 -9.44
N SER A 56 0.66 11.29 -10.45
CA SER A 56 2.00 10.69 -10.36
C SER A 56 2.91 11.43 -9.38
N ASP A 57 2.78 12.75 -9.28
CA ASP A 57 3.59 13.54 -8.34
C ASP A 57 3.25 13.20 -6.90
N LYS A 58 1.98 13.02 -6.59
CA LYS A 58 1.52 12.61 -5.27
C LYS A 58 1.99 11.19 -4.93
N ILE A 59 1.90 10.27 -5.88
CA ILE A 59 2.37 8.88 -5.70
C ILE A 59 3.87 8.88 -5.43
N ASP A 60 4.66 9.62 -6.22
CA ASP A 60 6.11 9.73 -6.04
C ASP A 60 6.46 10.31 -4.66
N ALA A 61 5.76 11.37 -4.24
CA ALA A 61 5.94 11.97 -2.92
C ALA A 61 5.63 10.98 -1.79
N MET A 62 4.57 10.18 -1.93
CA MET A 62 4.21 9.15 -0.95
C MET A 62 5.27 8.05 -0.86
N VAL A 63 5.78 7.58 -1.99
CA VAL A 63 6.84 6.57 -2.04
C VAL A 63 8.11 7.09 -1.36
N LYS A 64 8.53 8.32 -1.69
CA LYS A 64 9.70 8.96 -1.08
C LYS A 64 9.53 9.14 0.44
N ALA A 65 8.36 9.61 0.88
CA ALA A 65 8.07 9.76 2.31
C ALA A 65 8.09 8.42 3.05
N SER A 66 7.52 7.39 2.44
CA SER A 66 7.53 6.02 2.99
C SER A 66 8.95 5.47 3.14
N SER A 67 9.77 5.62 2.10
CA SER A 67 11.17 5.18 2.12
C SER A 67 12.00 5.93 3.17
N ALA A 68 11.85 7.25 3.25
CA ALA A 68 12.52 8.07 4.25
C ALA A 68 12.13 7.66 5.68
N LYS A 69 10.85 7.37 5.91
CA LYS A 69 10.38 6.92 7.22
C LYS A 69 10.92 5.54 7.57
N ALA A 70 11.00 4.64 6.61
CA ALA A 70 11.58 3.31 6.81
C ALA A 70 13.07 3.40 7.20
N GLU A 71 13.84 4.29 6.57
CA GLU A 71 15.23 4.55 6.93
C GLU A 71 15.36 5.16 8.33
N GLU A 72 14.56 6.16 8.63
CA GLU A 72 14.54 6.82 9.94
C GLU A 72 14.30 5.84 11.09
N VAL A 73 13.37 4.92 10.90
CA VAL A 73 13.02 3.90 11.91
C VAL A 73 14.02 2.73 11.92
N GLY A 74 14.81 2.55 10.87
CA GLY A 74 15.74 1.43 10.74
C GLY A 74 15.05 0.13 10.36
N VAL A 75 14.11 0.19 9.43
CA VAL A 75 13.39 -0.99 8.92
C VAL A 75 14.34 -1.85 8.09
N THR A 76 14.52 -3.11 8.51
CA THR A 76 15.37 -4.09 7.81
C THR A 76 14.57 -5.29 7.29
N GLY A 77 13.29 -5.35 7.56
CA GLY A 77 12.39 -6.43 7.14
C GLY A 77 10.95 -6.15 7.53
N THR A 78 10.06 -7.03 7.14
CA THR A 78 8.63 -6.92 7.41
C THR A 78 8.10 -8.16 8.13
N PRO A 79 7.18 -8.00 9.08
CA PRO A 79 6.68 -6.72 9.58
C PRO A 79 7.69 -6.00 10.50
N THR A 80 7.60 -4.68 10.55
CA THR A 80 8.30 -3.84 11.55
C THR A 80 7.26 -3.00 12.27
N PHE A 81 7.28 -3.00 13.60
CA PHE A 81 6.35 -2.23 14.41
C PHE A 81 7.07 -1.14 15.19
N THR A 82 6.38 -0.01 15.34
CA THR A 82 6.81 1.07 16.23
C THR A 82 5.73 1.31 17.28
N LEU A 83 6.15 1.66 18.48
CA LEU A 83 5.28 2.05 19.57
C LEU A 83 5.78 3.37 20.14
N ASN A 84 4.90 4.38 20.13
CA ASN A 84 5.25 5.73 20.60
C ASN A 84 6.54 6.29 19.97
N GLY A 85 6.74 6.03 18.69
CA GLY A 85 7.89 6.48 17.90
C GLY A 85 9.14 5.61 17.98
N GLY A 86 9.16 4.57 18.82
CA GLY A 86 10.28 3.64 18.98
C GLY A 86 10.02 2.29 18.32
N LYS A 87 11.03 1.73 17.68
CA LYS A 87 10.98 0.39 17.12
C LYS A 87 10.88 -0.66 18.23
N VAL A 88 10.00 -1.64 18.08
CA VAL A 88 9.85 -2.75 19.04
C VAL A 88 10.26 -4.08 18.39
N GLU A 89 10.81 -4.97 19.19
CA GLU A 89 11.24 -6.30 18.76
C GLU A 89 10.05 -7.27 18.75
N ALA A 90 9.23 -7.17 17.69
CA ALA A 90 8.10 -8.06 17.47
C ALA A 90 7.87 -8.23 15.97
N ILE A 91 7.60 -9.46 15.54
CA ILE A 91 7.28 -9.79 14.14
C ILE A 91 5.95 -10.53 14.00
N SER A 92 5.23 -10.72 15.10
CA SER A 92 3.94 -11.39 15.13
C SER A 92 3.03 -10.76 16.19
N TRP A 93 1.73 -11.03 16.09
CA TRP A 93 0.76 -10.58 17.08
C TRP A 93 1.09 -11.09 18.48
N GLY A 94 1.43 -12.38 18.60
CA GLY A 94 1.77 -12.98 19.90
C GLY A 94 2.97 -12.33 20.60
N GLN A 95 3.88 -11.73 19.84
CA GLN A 95 5.00 -10.96 20.38
C GLN A 95 4.62 -9.50 20.66
N LEU A 96 3.79 -8.92 19.80
CA LEU A 96 3.39 -7.51 19.88
C LEU A 96 2.40 -7.25 21.02
N GLU A 97 1.40 -8.13 21.19
CA GLU A 97 0.33 -7.97 22.18
C GLU A 97 0.84 -7.72 23.60
N PRO A 98 1.77 -8.53 24.15
CA PRO A 98 2.30 -8.27 25.50
C PRO A 98 3.02 -6.93 25.63
N ILE A 99 3.66 -6.45 24.55
CA ILE A 99 4.32 -5.15 24.52
C ILE A 99 3.29 -4.04 24.64
N LEU A 100 2.20 -4.13 23.87
CA LEU A 100 1.09 -3.18 23.92
C LEU A 100 0.40 -3.16 25.28
N GLN A 101 0.17 -4.33 25.88
CA GLN A 101 -0.44 -4.45 27.21
C GLN A 101 0.42 -3.79 28.29
N ARG A 102 1.74 -4.02 28.27
CA ARG A 102 2.67 -3.35 29.19
C ARG A 102 2.72 -1.83 29.00
N ALA A 103 2.41 -1.35 27.79
CA ALA A 103 2.31 0.08 27.48
C ALA A 103 0.94 0.69 27.81
N GLY A 104 0.02 -0.10 28.36
CA GLY A 104 -1.30 0.37 28.80
C GLY A 104 -2.45 0.04 27.87
N ALA A 105 -2.26 -0.71 26.80
CA ALA A 105 -3.36 -1.19 25.97
C ALA A 105 -4.21 -2.23 26.72
N ARG A 106 -5.50 -2.20 26.43
CA ARG A 106 -6.48 -3.10 27.07
C ARG A 106 -7.17 -4.00 26.07
#